data_fec3c818139d473c481ec0844575fa38
#
_entry.id   fec3c818139d473c481ec0844575fa38
#
_cell.length_a   1.000
_cell.length_b   1.000
_cell.length_c   1.000
_cell.angle_alpha   90.00
_cell.angle_beta   90.00
_cell.angle_gamma   90.00
#
_symmetry.space_group_name_H-M   'P 1'
#
loop_
_entity.id
_entity.type
_entity.pdbx_description
1 polymer ?
#
loop_
_entity_poly.entity_id
_entity_poly.type
_entity_poly.pdbx_seq_one_letter_code
_entity_poly.pdbx_strand_id
1 'polypeptide(L)'
;HISNFVQKQKGRLQWNHCFKINNGFIRNGHNVCTFSDRDMSRMNLINKLNNNKSLNKLLIQTFKNFAPDLVVLGHADKIHNNTLNEFRTINKDIKIIEWNVDNYHLDKTEKKLISKSHLVDAFFITNADDDIKSCLNNHNSISFFPNIFDKSIENMKIFEKSNYLYDVFYALSYGVGTGKIRSKKSDYDREIFLDYLSNEYPSMKKNFFGYKGKQPVWGNDFENELAKSPISLNLSRKPYIKYYSSDRISQYLGNGSCLFVDINSKLDDLFTKDEVVFYDSNDLTGFGRKLFETVNSINNAKNIAKNGWEKGHKYFNEKIVTRYFLEVAFKNKPISDYNWPIHQYFK
;
A
#
# COMPACT_ATOMS: atom_id res chain seq x y z
N HIS A 1 14.24 -10.24 3.21
CA HIS A 1 13.37 -9.06 3.06
C HIS A 1 13.67 -8.03 4.14
N ILE A 2 14.20 -6.89 3.73
CA ILE A 2 14.61 -5.78 4.59
C ILE A 2 13.54 -4.69 4.48
N SER A 3 12.79 -4.44 5.56
CA SER A 3 11.71 -3.46 5.56
C SER A 3 11.38 -3.02 6.98
N ASN A 4 10.52 -2.02 7.12
CA ASN A 4 9.97 -1.64 8.41
C ASN A 4 8.79 -2.57 8.76
N PHE A 5 9.04 -3.63 9.53
CA PHE A 5 7.99 -4.55 10.01
C PHE A 5 7.18 -4.01 11.20
N VAL A 6 7.35 -2.74 11.52
CA VAL A 6 6.53 -1.96 12.46
C VAL A 6 6.27 -2.62 13.83
N GLN A 7 7.16 -3.48 14.30
CA GLN A 7 7.04 -4.16 15.60
C GLN A 7 6.86 -3.18 16.75
N LYS A 8 7.53 -2.03 16.68
CA LYS A 8 7.41 -0.94 17.66
C LYS A 8 6.02 -0.29 17.71
N GLN A 9 5.17 -0.55 16.74
CA GLN A 9 3.79 -0.06 16.68
C GLN A 9 2.80 -0.99 17.42
N LYS A 10 3.29 -2.00 18.14
CA LYS A 10 2.49 -2.87 19.01
C LYS A 10 1.29 -3.52 18.28
N GLY A 11 1.52 -4.03 17.06
CA GLY A 11 0.50 -4.70 16.27
C GLY A 11 -0.45 -3.78 15.50
N ARG A 12 -0.36 -2.46 15.62
CA ARG A 12 -1.29 -1.52 14.99
C ARG A 12 -1.30 -1.56 13.45
N LEU A 13 -0.23 -2.01 12.82
CA LEU A 13 -0.02 -1.96 11.37
C LEU A 13 0.28 -3.33 10.77
N GLN A 14 -0.35 -4.39 11.28
CA GLN A 14 -0.18 -5.78 10.82
C GLN A 14 -0.62 -6.00 9.35
N TRP A 15 -1.42 -5.12 8.80
CA TRP A 15 -1.89 -5.13 7.42
C TRP A 15 -0.93 -4.49 6.41
N ASN A 16 0.25 -4.01 6.86
CA ASN A 16 1.21 -3.33 5.99
C ASN A 16 1.74 -4.27 4.90
N HIS A 17 2.03 -3.72 3.73
CA HIS A 17 2.56 -4.44 2.56
C HIS A 17 3.80 -5.29 2.83
N CYS A 18 4.65 -4.91 3.80
CA CYS A 18 5.81 -5.72 4.16
C CYS A 18 5.44 -7.14 4.61
N PHE A 19 4.34 -7.30 5.35
CA PHE A 19 3.84 -8.62 5.76
C PHE A 19 3.27 -9.40 4.57
N LYS A 20 2.47 -8.74 3.72
CA LYS A 20 1.87 -9.37 2.54
C LYS A 20 2.93 -9.86 1.55
N ILE A 21 3.95 -9.04 1.28
CA ILE A 21 5.07 -9.41 0.43
C ILE A 21 5.84 -10.60 1.04
N ASN A 22 6.07 -10.56 2.34
CA ASN A 22 6.72 -11.66 3.04
C ASN A 22 5.92 -12.96 2.93
N ASN A 23 4.61 -12.89 3.20
CA ASN A 23 3.69 -14.01 3.05
C ASN A 23 3.68 -14.56 1.61
N GLY A 24 3.71 -13.67 0.62
CA GLY A 24 3.73 -14.04 -0.78
C GLY A 24 4.96 -14.86 -1.17
N PHE A 25 6.16 -14.44 -0.75
CA PHE A 25 7.38 -15.21 -0.98
C PHE A 25 7.33 -16.58 -0.29
N ILE A 26 6.95 -16.62 1.00
CA ILE A 26 6.84 -17.89 1.75
C ILE A 26 5.85 -18.85 1.07
N ARG A 27 4.67 -18.34 0.68
CA ARG A 27 3.62 -19.15 0.02
C ARG A 27 3.97 -19.58 -1.40
N ASN A 28 4.94 -18.92 -2.02
CA ASN A 28 5.54 -19.35 -3.28
C ASN A 28 6.69 -20.35 -3.09
N GLY A 29 6.97 -20.80 -1.85
CA GLY A 29 7.95 -21.82 -1.53
C GLY A 29 9.36 -21.30 -1.24
N HIS A 30 9.55 -20.01 -1.02
CA HIS A 30 10.85 -19.43 -0.73
C HIS A 30 11.12 -19.37 0.77
N ASN A 31 12.38 -19.59 1.15
CA ASN A 31 12.85 -19.33 2.52
C ASN A 31 13.12 -17.83 2.68
N VAL A 32 12.50 -17.19 3.68
CA VAL A 32 12.55 -15.74 3.85
C VAL A 32 13.13 -15.36 5.21
N CYS A 33 14.27 -14.69 5.20
CA CYS A 33 14.82 -14.01 6.36
C CYS A 33 14.32 -12.56 6.41
N THR A 34 13.67 -12.15 7.49
CA THR A 34 13.18 -10.79 7.70
C THR A 34 14.14 -9.94 8.51
N PHE A 35 14.35 -8.69 8.10
CA PHE A 35 15.18 -7.73 8.81
C PHE A 35 14.45 -6.39 8.93
N SER A 36 14.04 -6.03 10.16
CA SER A 36 13.30 -4.78 10.42
C SER A 36 14.27 -3.63 10.71
N ASP A 37 14.62 -2.85 9.70
CA ASP A 37 15.61 -1.78 9.80
C ASP A 37 15.24 -0.68 10.80
N ARG A 38 14.01 -0.20 10.77
CA ARG A 38 13.55 0.90 11.65
C ARG A 38 13.34 0.45 13.08
N ASP A 39 12.85 -0.78 13.31
CA ASP A 39 12.65 -1.29 14.66
C ASP A 39 14.00 -1.52 15.33
N MET A 40 14.93 -2.19 14.67
CA MET A 40 16.28 -2.44 15.17
C MET A 40 17.07 -1.14 15.38
N SER A 41 16.95 -0.16 14.48
CA SER A 41 17.54 1.16 14.65
C SER A 41 17.04 1.89 15.91
N ARG A 42 15.77 1.70 16.27
CA ARG A 42 15.13 2.36 17.42
C ARG A 42 15.35 1.65 18.74
N MET A 43 15.57 0.34 18.71
CA MET A 43 15.78 -0.45 19.91
C MET A 43 17.20 -0.26 20.50
N ASN A 44 18.16 0.18 19.70
CA ASN A 44 19.54 0.39 20.13
C ASN A 44 19.95 1.86 20.05
N LEU A 45 20.24 2.48 21.20
CA LEU A 45 20.70 3.86 21.27
C LEU A 45 22.02 4.09 20.51
N ILE A 46 22.90 3.09 20.48
CA ILE A 46 24.19 3.15 19.75
C ILE A 46 23.94 3.39 18.25
N ASN A 47 22.87 2.80 17.68
CA ASN A 47 22.53 3.02 16.28
C ASN A 47 22.21 4.49 15.96
N LYS A 48 21.59 5.20 16.89
CA LYS A 48 21.34 6.65 16.73
C LYS A 48 22.63 7.47 16.77
N LEU A 49 23.55 7.11 17.66
CA LEU A 49 24.80 7.84 17.86
C LEU A 49 25.80 7.62 16.70
N ASN A 50 25.83 6.43 16.11
CA ASN A 50 26.78 6.05 15.07
C ASN A 50 26.16 6.00 13.66
N ASN A 51 25.07 6.72 13.43
CA ASN A 51 24.37 6.77 12.14
C ASN A 51 24.04 5.37 11.60
N ASN A 52 23.54 4.46 12.43
CA ASN A 52 23.17 3.09 12.09
C ASN A 52 24.32 2.18 11.58
N LYS A 53 25.59 2.53 11.83
CA LYS A 53 26.73 1.68 11.41
C LYS A 53 26.64 0.26 12.00
N SER A 54 26.30 0.14 13.29
CA SER A 54 26.14 -1.18 13.95
C SER A 54 25.02 -2.00 13.33
N LEU A 55 23.89 -1.37 12.98
CA LEU A 55 22.77 -2.00 12.28
C LEU A 55 23.22 -2.55 10.91
N ASN A 56 23.93 -1.75 10.14
CA ASN A 56 24.42 -2.14 8.82
C ASN A 56 25.45 -3.27 8.90
N LYS A 57 26.35 -3.25 9.91
CA LYS A 57 27.29 -4.34 10.17
C LYS A 57 26.55 -5.65 10.51
N LEU A 58 25.51 -5.58 11.37
CA LEU A 58 24.68 -6.74 11.70
C LEU A 58 23.99 -7.29 10.46
N LEU A 59 23.45 -6.42 9.60
CA LEU A 59 22.80 -6.84 8.36
C LEU A 59 23.77 -7.54 7.40
N ILE A 60 25.03 -7.09 7.30
CA ILE A 60 26.07 -7.75 6.51
C ILE A 60 26.36 -9.15 7.05
N GLN A 61 26.43 -9.31 8.39
CA GLN A 61 26.59 -10.63 9.01
C GLN A 61 25.38 -11.53 8.73
N THR A 62 24.17 -11.01 8.84
CA THR A 62 22.93 -11.73 8.49
C THR A 62 22.97 -12.19 7.04
N PHE A 63 23.37 -11.31 6.10
CA PHE A 63 23.52 -11.64 4.69
C PHE A 63 24.52 -12.79 4.46
N LYS A 64 25.68 -12.74 5.10
CA LYS A 64 26.71 -13.81 5.01
C LYS A 64 26.19 -15.16 5.52
N ASN A 65 25.47 -15.15 6.64
CA ASN A 65 24.97 -16.37 7.26
C ASN A 65 23.79 -16.99 6.52
N PHE A 66 22.91 -16.14 5.96
CA PHE A 66 21.71 -16.59 5.24
C PHE A 66 21.99 -16.92 3.77
N ALA A 67 22.99 -16.28 3.16
CA ALA A 67 23.39 -16.41 1.76
C ALA A 67 22.21 -16.36 0.77
N PRO A 68 21.49 -15.23 0.69
CA PRO A 68 20.30 -15.13 -0.15
C PRO A 68 20.62 -15.03 -1.65
N ASP A 69 19.67 -15.47 -2.49
CA ASP A 69 19.68 -15.23 -3.95
C ASP A 69 19.05 -13.86 -4.30
N LEU A 70 18.18 -13.35 -3.43
CA LEU A 70 17.45 -12.10 -3.63
C LEU A 70 17.41 -11.27 -2.33
N VAL A 71 17.74 -9.99 -2.46
CA VAL A 71 17.47 -8.97 -1.42
C VAL A 71 16.29 -8.11 -1.84
N VAL A 72 15.26 -8.07 -1.01
CA VAL A 72 14.06 -7.24 -1.22
C VAL A 72 14.08 -6.08 -0.23
N LEU A 73 14.12 -4.86 -0.72
CA LEU A 73 14.11 -3.63 0.07
C LEU A 73 12.70 -3.02 0.08
N GLY A 74 12.17 -2.70 1.25
CA GLY A 74 10.93 -1.96 1.41
C GLY A 74 11.08 -0.86 2.45
N HIS A 75 11.02 0.41 2.07
CA HIS A 75 11.27 1.56 2.98
C HIS A 75 12.57 1.44 3.81
N ALA A 76 13.60 0.79 3.28
CA ALA A 76 14.85 0.49 3.96
C ALA A 76 15.74 1.74 4.18
N ASP A 77 15.20 2.74 4.89
CA ASP A 77 15.83 4.07 5.03
C ASP A 77 17.07 4.06 5.93
N LYS A 78 17.24 3.02 6.75
CA LYS A 78 18.39 2.91 7.68
C LYS A 78 19.53 2.10 7.08
N ILE A 79 19.35 1.58 5.87
CA ILE A 79 20.37 0.82 5.16
C ILE A 79 21.20 1.77 4.29
N HIS A 80 22.50 1.70 4.48
CA HIS A 80 23.46 2.53 3.74
C HIS A 80 23.73 1.95 2.35
N ASN A 81 23.99 2.81 1.38
CA ASN A 81 24.39 2.41 0.04
C ASN A 81 25.64 1.51 0.03
N ASN A 82 26.61 1.79 0.87
CA ASN A 82 27.81 0.98 1.02
C ASN A 82 27.50 -0.47 1.46
N THR A 83 26.44 -0.69 2.23
CA THR A 83 26.01 -2.03 2.62
C THR A 83 25.51 -2.84 1.43
N LEU A 84 24.78 -2.20 0.51
CA LEU A 84 24.32 -2.83 -0.73
C LEU A 84 25.49 -3.15 -1.67
N ASN A 85 26.49 -2.27 -1.75
CA ASN A 85 27.71 -2.55 -2.48
C ASN A 85 28.49 -3.74 -1.88
N GLU A 86 28.55 -3.84 -0.54
CA GLU A 86 29.19 -4.96 0.12
C GLU A 86 28.45 -6.29 -0.17
N PHE A 87 27.13 -6.30 -0.27
CA PHE A 87 26.38 -7.48 -0.71
C PHE A 87 26.84 -7.98 -2.08
N ARG A 88 27.02 -7.06 -3.05
CA ARG A 88 27.52 -7.39 -4.39
C ARG A 88 28.99 -7.83 -4.40
N THR A 89 29.79 -7.34 -3.45
CA THR A 89 31.17 -7.81 -3.27
C THR A 89 31.22 -9.24 -2.73
N ILE A 90 30.29 -9.59 -1.81
CA ILE A 90 30.19 -10.93 -1.22
C ILE A 90 29.59 -11.93 -2.21
N ASN A 91 28.55 -11.53 -2.94
CA ASN A 91 27.89 -12.33 -3.96
C ASN A 91 27.65 -11.47 -5.21
N LYS A 92 28.38 -11.74 -6.28
CA LYS A 92 28.29 -10.96 -7.54
C LYS A 92 26.97 -11.17 -8.29
N ASP A 93 26.31 -12.30 -8.08
CA ASP A 93 25.09 -12.69 -8.77
C ASP A 93 23.82 -12.28 -8.00
N ILE A 94 23.98 -11.70 -6.81
CA ILE A 94 22.86 -11.27 -5.96
C ILE A 94 21.92 -10.32 -6.71
N LYS A 95 20.63 -10.60 -6.67
CA LYS A 95 19.61 -9.66 -7.12
C LYS A 95 19.15 -8.79 -5.96
N ILE A 96 19.02 -7.49 -6.22
CA ILE A 96 18.53 -6.51 -5.23
C ILE A 96 17.38 -5.76 -5.86
N ILE A 97 16.19 -5.85 -5.27
CA ILE A 97 15.01 -5.12 -5.70
C ILE A 97 14.48 -4.22 -4.59
N GLU A 98 13.80 -3.15 -4.96
CA GLU A 98 13.14 -2.26 -4.01
C GLU A 98 11.66 -2.07 -4.38
N TRP A 99 10.77 -2.11 -3.38
CA TRP A 99 9.36 -1.76 -3.56
C TRP A 99 8.98 -0.52 -2.74
N ASN A 100 8.04 0.25 -3.28
CA ASN A 100 7.49 1.43 -2.62
C ASN A 100 6.01 1.59 -2.93
N VAL A 101 5.21 1.91 -1.91
CA VAL A 101 3.77 2.17 -2.00
C VAL A 101 3.43 3.66 -1.79
N ASP A 102 4.43 4.48 -1.52
CA ASP A 102 4.24 5.93 -1.43
C ASP A 102 4.13 6.53 -2.83
N ASN A 103 3.44 7.66 -2.90
CA ASN A 103 3.36 8.42 -4.11
C ASN A 103 4.76 8.89 -4.56
N TYR A 104 5.09 8.58 -5.80
CA TYR A 104 6.35 8.95 -6.45
C TYR A 104 6.61 10.47 -6.43
N HIS A 105 5.61 11.30 -6.68
CA HIS A 105 5.74 12.77 -6.68
C HIS A 105 5.96 13.40 -5.28
N LEU A 106 6.12 12.59 -4.24
CA LEU A 106 6.64 13.09 -2.97
C LEU A 106 8.15 13.23 -3.08
N ASP A 107 8.70 14.43 -2.91
CA ASP A 107 10.14 14.76 -3.00
C ASP A 107 11.07 13.74 -2.34
N LYS A 108 10.62 13.16 -1.22
CA LYS A 108 11.40 12.16 -0.49
C LYS A 108 11.44 10.81 -1.22
N THR A 109 10.35 10.42 -1.88
CA THR A 109 10.26 9.15 -2.62
C THR A 109 11.11 9.21 -3.87
N GLU A 110 10.98 10.27 -4.66
CA GLU A 110 11.77 10.51 -5.86
C GLU A 110 13.28 10.53 -5.55
N LYS A 111 13.72 11.35 -4.59
CA LYS A 111 15.13 11.44 -4.18
C LYS A 111 15.67 10.09 -3.71
N LYS A 112 14.84 9.28 -3.04
CA LYS A 112 15.24 7.95 -2.59
C LYS A 112 15.42 7.00 -3.75
N LEU A 113 14.50 6.95 -4.70
CA LEU A 113 14.61 6.14 -5.91
C LEU A 113 15.88 6.52 -6.70
N ILE A 114 16.10 7.80 -6.95
CA ILE A 114 17.29 8.31 -7.65
C ILE A 114 18.57 7.88 -6.92
N SER A 115 18.64 8.04 -5.59
CA SER A 115 19.84 7.75 -4.80
C SER A 115 20.25 6.27 -4.80
N LYS A 116 19.31 5.37 -5.05
CA LYS A 116 19.53 3.91 -5.11
C LYS A 116 19.50 3.33 -6.51
N SER A 117 19.20 4.13 -7.53
CA SER A 117 18.99 3.66 -8.90
C SER A 117 20.17 2.84 -9.46
N HIS A 118 21.40 3.11 -9.02
CA HIS A 118 22.60 2.38 -9.43
C HIS A 118 22.91 1.12 -8.58
N LEU A 119 22.11 0.88 -7.52
CA LEU A 119 22.36 -0.19 -6.54
C LEU A 119 21.36 -1.34 -6.64
N VAL A 120 20.18 -1.10 -7.22
CA VAL A 120 19.12 -2.09 -7.34
C VAL A 120 18.91 -2.51 -8.79
N ASP A 121 18.49 -3.74 -9.01
CA ASP A 121 18.22 -4.30 -10.34
C ASP A 121 16.85 -3.87 -10.87
N ALA A 122 15.85 -3.75 -9.97
CA ALA A 122 14.52 -3.28 -10.33
C ALA A 122 13.82 -2.58 -9.16
N PHE A 123 12.98 -1.60 -9.50
CA PHE A 123 12.03 -0.97 -8.58
C PHE A 123 10.60 -1.42 -8.88
N PHE A 124 9.79 -1.50 -7.82
CA PHE A 124 8.37 -1.78 -7.89
C PHE A 124 7.59 -0.71 -7.16
N ILE A 125 6.59 -0.13 -7.82
CA ILE A 125 5.80 0.97 -7.28
C ILE A 125 4.31 0.81 -7.60
N THR A 126 3.45 1.47 -6.81
CA THR A 126 1.99 1.40 -6.95
C THR A 126 1.41 2.56 -7.77
N ASN A 127 2.18 3.18 -8.64
CA ASN A 127 1.75 4.18 -9.60
C ASN A 127 2.43 3.99 -10.95
N ALA A 128 1.82 4.51 -12.02
CA ALA A 128 2.23 4.23 -13.40
C ALA A 128 2.28 5.50 -14.27
N ASP A 129 2.85 6.58 -13.72
CA ASP A 129 3.08 7.80 -14.48
C ASP A 129 4.39 7.73 -15.26
N ASP A 130 4.42 8.29 -16.47
CA ASP A 130 5.60 8.27 -17.34
C ASP A 130 6.78 9.07 -16.80
N ASP A 131 6.52 10.08 -15.96
CA ASP A 131 7.56 10.91 -15.32
C ASP A 131 8.53 10.10 -14.44
N ILE A 132 8.11 8.92 -14.01
CA ILE A 132 8.92 7.97 -13.25
C ILE A 132 10.22 7.57 -13.96
N LYS A 133 10.25 7.62 -15.29
CA LYS A 133 11.44 7.33 -16.10
C LYS A 133 12.65 8.17 -15.73
N SER A 134 12.42 9.39 -15.23
CA SER A 134 13.51 10.29 -14.79
C SER A 134 14.33 9.74 -13.64
N CYS A 135 13.79 8.79 -12.87
CA CYS A 135 14.48 8.16 -11.73
C CYS A 135 15.37 6.97 -12.12
N LEU A 136 15.34 6.54 -13.39
CA LEU A 136 16.08 5.38 -13.85
C LEU A 136 17.52 5.72 -14.23
N ASN A 137 18.39 4.75 -14.04
CA ASN A 137 19.69 4.69 -14.75
C ASN A 137 19.61 3.66 -15.89
N ASN A 138 20.72 3.46 -16.60
CA ASN A 138 20.74 2.60 -17.80
C ASN A 138 20.66 1.09 -17.50
N HIS A 139 20.65 0.67 -16.23
CA HIS A 139 20.82 -0.74 -15.83
C HIS A 139 19.63 -1.29 -15.05
N ASN A 140 18.63 -0.49 -14.74
CA ASN A 140 17.48 -0.94 -13.97
C ASN A 140 16.13 -0.59 -14.62
N SER A 141 15.07 -1.11 -14.04
CA SER A 141 13.70 -0.86 -14.46
C SER A 141 12.84 -0.41 -13.28
N ILE A 142 11.77 0.31 -13.58
CA ILE A 142 10.67 0.55 -12.64
C ILE A 142 9.42 -0.15 -13.17
N SER A 143 8.78 -0.92 -12.32
CA SER A 143 7.58 -1.69 -12.67
C SER A 143 6.42 -1.34 -11.75
N PHE A 144 5.23 -1.14 -12.35
CA PHE A 144 4.00 -0.98 -11.58
C PHE A 144 3.57 -2.33 -10.99
N PHE A 145 3.02 -2.30 -9.76
CA PHE A 145 2.27 -3.41 -9.17
C PHE A 145 1.03 -2.89 -8.44
N PRO A 146 -0.11 -3.63 -8.44
CA PRO A 146 -1.31 -3.23 -7.72
C PRO A 146 -1.13 -3.39 -6.20
N ASN A 147 -1.93 -2.66 -5.42
CA ASN A 147 -2.00 -2.87 -3.97
C ASN A 147 -2.34 -4.33 -3.66
N ILE A 148 -1.57 -4.93 -2.75
CA ILE A 148 -1.60 -6.37 -2.48
C ILE A 148 -2.75 -6.73 -1.54
N PHE A 149 -3.48 -7.78 -1.87
CA PHE A 149 -4.49 -8.42 -1.05
C PHE A 149 -3.90 -9.69 -0.41
N ASP A 150 -4.25 -9.98 0.84
CA ASP A 150 -3.83 -11.21 1.54
C ASP A 150 -4.97 -11.75 2.40
N LYS A 151 -5.52 -12.91 2.03
CA LYS A 151 -6.64 -13.54 2.75
C LYS A 151 -6.36 -13.88 4.21
N SER A 152 -5.10 -13.96 4.63
CA SER A 152 -4.75 -14.15 6.04
C SER A 152 -4.79 -12.86 6.85
N ILE A 153 -4.84 -11.71 6.18
CA ILE A 153 -4.89 -10.37 6.75
C ILE A 153 -6.28 -9.77 6.52
N GLU A 154 -6.69 -9.65 5.27
CA GLU A 154 -8.04 -9.19 4.91
C GLU A 154 -8.96 -10.40 4.77
N ASN A 155 -9.54 -10.85 5.87
CA ASN A 155 -10.29 -12.12 5.94
C ASN A 155 -11.79 -11.95 6.17
N MET A 156 -12.26 -10.74 6.39
CA MET A 156 -13.69 -10.47 6.56
C MET A 156 -14.41 -10.52 5.22
N LYS A 157 -15.69 -10.84 5.29
CA LYS A 157 -16.64 -10.77 4.19
C LYS A 157 -17.80 -9.88 4.61
N ILE A 158 -17.54 -8.58 4.69
CA ILE A 158 -18.50 -7.60 5.20
C ILE A 158 -19.83 -7.68 4.43
N PHE A 159 -19.78 -7.97 3.12
CA PHE A 159 -20.98 -8.13 2.27
C PHE A 159 -21.90 -9.29 2.67
N GLU A 160 -21.43 -10.26 3.45
CA GLU A 160 -22.28 -11.38 3.95
C GLU A 160 -23.11 -11.00 5.19
N LYS A 161 -22.81 -9.87 5.85
CA LYS A 161 -23.54 -9.44 7.04
C LYS A 161 -24.97 -9.03 6.72
N SER A 162 -25.89 -9.33 7.63
CA SER A 162 -27.31 -8.95 7.52
C SER A 162 -27.57 -7.51 7.98
N ASN A 163 -26.85 -7.03 8.99
CA ASN A 163 -27.08 -5.74 9.64
C ASN A 163 -25.81 -4.93 9.78
N TYR A 164 -25.95 -3.59 9.68
CA TYR A 164 -24.89 -2.62 9.85
C TYR A 164 -25.34 -1.53 10.83
N LEU A 165 -24.41 -1.02 11.65
CA LEU A 165 -24.68 0.09 12.57
C LEU A 165 -24.57 1.45 11.87
N TYR A 166 -23.76 1.53 10.83
CA TYR A 166 -23.50 2.72 10.04
C TYR A 166 -23.63 2.42 8.54
N ASP A 167 -23.81 3.46 7.76
CA ASP A 167 -23.94 3.35 6.30
C ASP A 167 -22.58 3.41 5.62
N VAL A 168 -21.67 4.27 6.11
CA VAL A 168 -20.39 4.53 5.48
C VAL A 168 -19.25 4.64 6.51
N PHE A 169 -18.09 4.07 6.15
CA PHE A 169 -16.86 4.09 6.92
C PHE A 169 -15.75 4.88 6.21
N TYR A 170 -14.99 5.63 7.00
CA TYR A 170 -13.73 6.22 6.57
C TYR A 170 -12.76 6.41 7.73
N ALA A 171 -11.48 6.09 7.54
CA ALA A 171 -10.45 6.29 8.53
C ALA A 171 -9.27 7.12 7.98
N LEU A 172 -8.93 8.18 8.70
CA LEU A 172 -7.77 9.02 8.48
C LEU A 172 -6.70 8.74 9.54
N SER A 173 -5.44 8.67 9.13
CA SER A 173 -4.30 8.57 10.03
C SER A 173 -3.65 9.93 10.22
N TYR A 174 -4.16 10.74 11.13
CA TYR A 174 -3.52 11.99 11.52
C TYR A 174 -2.39 11.73 12.51
N GLY A 175 -1.20 12.30 12.24
CA GLY A 175 -0.16 12.44 13.23
C GLY A 175 0.22 11.19 14.01
N VAL A 176 0.26 10.02 13.36
CA VAL A 176 0.61 8.75 13.98
C VAL A 176 1.88 8.88 14.81
N GLY A 177 1.76 8.71 16.10
CA GLY A 177 2.85 8.83 17.07
C GLY A 177 2.94 10.18 17.77
N THR A 178 2.24 11.22 17.33
CA THR A 178 2.29 12.55 17.94
C THR A 178 0.94 13.08 18.44
N GLY A 179 -0.16 12.44 18.06
CA GLY A 179 -1.52 12.94 18.31
C GLY A 179 -1.87 14.25 17.56
N LYS A 180 -0.94 14.74 16.72
CA LYS A 180 -1.13 15.99 15.98
C LYS A 180 -1.69 15.71 14.59
N ILE A 181 -2.66 16.50 14.16
CA ILE A 181 -3.13 16.58 12.79
C ILE A 181 -1.94 16.99 11.92
N ARG A 182 -1.55 16.17 10.96
CA ARG A 182 -0.53 16.55 9.97
C ARG A 182 -1.05 17.73 9.18
N SER A 183 -0.22 18.76 9.03
CA SER A 183 -0.59 20.01 8.41
C SER A 183 -1.24 19.82 7.03
N LYS A 184 -2.18 20.68 6.71
CA LYS A 184 -3.00 20.77 5.49
C LYS A 184 -2.21 20.99 4.17
N LYS A 185 -0.94 20.61 4.10
CA LYS A 185 -0.11 20.74 2.88
C LYS A 185 -0.42 19.65 1.85
N SER A 186 -1.67 19.43 1.54
CA SER A 186 -2.06 18.60 0.39
C SER A 186 -2.82 19.48 -0.58
N ASP A 187 -2.54 19.36 -1.85
CA ASP A 187 -3.26 20.03 -2.95
C ASP A 187 -4.74 19.62 -3.01
N TYR A 188 -5.14 18.68 -2.15
CA TYR A 188 -6.45 18.08 -2.09
C TYR A 188 -6.86 17.80 -0.64
N ASP A 189 -7.87 18.53 -0.17
CA ASP A 189 -8.38 18.39 1.20
C ASP A 189 -9.51 17.35 1.26
N ARG A 190 -9.18 16.18 1.82
CA ARG A 190 -10.15 15.09 2.00
C ARG A 190 -11.25 15.42 3.00
N GLU A 191 -11.02 16.38 3.91
CA GLU A 191 -12.01 16.80 4.90
C GLU A 191 -13.21 17.49 4.24
N ILE A 192 -13.02 18.14 3.10
CA ILE A 192 -14.10 18.75 2.31
C ILE A 192 -15.20 17.74 1.97
N PHE A 193 -14.82 16.50 1.61
CA PHE A 193 -15.78 15.44 1.31
C PHE A 193 -16.53 14.99 2.56
N LEU A 194 -15.86 14.90 3.68
CA LEU A 194 -16.46 14.49 4.95
C LEU A 194 -17.37 15.58 5.52
N ASP A 195 -16.97 16.85 5.40
CA ASP A 195 -17.79 18.00 5.77
C ASP A 195 -19.03 18.09 4.92
N TYR A 196 -18.90 17.95 3.59
CA TYR A 196 -20.01 17.93 2.66
C TYR A 196 -21.03 16.83 3.01
N LEU A 197 -20.58 15.59 3.21
CA LEU A 197 -21.46 14.49 3.63
C LEU A 197 -22.13 14.75 4.97
N SER A 198 -21.44 15.41 5.89
CA SER A 198 -21.99 15.70 7.22
C SER A 198 -23.09 16.75 7.17
N ASN A 199 -22.97 17.71 6.29
CA ASN A 199 -23.89 18.83 6.14
C ASN A 199 -25.10 18.49 5.25
N GLU A 200 -24.84 17.93 4.06
CA GLU A 200 -25.87 17.69 3.05
C GLU A 200 -26.66 16.39 3.25
N TYR A 201 -26.05 15.41 3.94
CA TYR A 201 -26.69 14.11 4.19
C TYR A 201 -26.72 13.78 5.71
N PRO A 202 -27.43 14.59 6.54
CA PRO A 202 -27.42 14.42 8.02
C PRO A 202 -28.02 13.09 8.48
N SER A 203 -28.97 12.52 7.73
CA SER A 203 -29.60 11.23 8.02
C SER A 203 -28.70 10.01 7.80
N MET A 204 -27.67 10.14 6.94
CA MET A 204 -26.70 9.07 6.67
C MET A 204 -25.86 8.82 7.93
N LYS A 205 -25.79 7.58 8.38
CA LYS A 205 -25.01 7.17 9.56
C LYS A 205 -23.54 6.98 9.18
N LYS A 206 -22.69 7.91 9.60
CA LYS A 206 -21.28 7.98 9.24
C LYS A 206 -20.38 7.48 10.38
N ASN A 207 -19.40 6.63 10.05
CA ASN A 207 -18.37 6.15 10.97
C ASN A 207 -17.00 6.64 10.51
N PHE A 208 -16.69 7.91 10.78
CA PHE A 208 -15.46 8.56 10.36
C PHE A 208 -14.48 8.67 11.53
N PHE A 209 -13.23 8.24 11.33
CA PHE A 209 -12.14 8.30 12.28
C PHE A 209 -11.02 9.24 11.82
N GLY A 210 -10.32 9.87 12.76
CA GLY A 210 -9.30 10.88 12.47
C GLY A 210 -9.89 12.19 11.94
N TYR A 211 -11.17 12.44 12.19
CA TYR A 211 -11.94 13.57 11.70
C TYR A 211 -12.70 14.24 12.85
N LYS A 212 -12.75 15.59 12.87
CA LYS A 212 -13.45 16.42 13.89
C LYS A 212 -13.18 15.96 15.34
N GLY A 213 -11.91 15.72 15.66
CA GLY A 213 -11.50 15.33 17.02
C GLY A 213 -11.65 13.85 17.36
N LYS A 214 -12.35 13.04 16.56
CA LYS A 214 -12.40 11.59 16.76
C LYS A 214 -11.04 10.97 16.43
N GLN A 215 -10.50 10.23 17.38
CA GLN A 215 -9.16 9.64 17.23
C GLN A 215 -9.08 8.65 16.06
N PRO A 216 -7.91 8.51 15.40
CA PRO A 216 -7.65 7.43 14.46
C PRO A 216 -7.83 6.06 15.09
N VAL A 217 -8.20 5.08 14.27
CA VAL A 217 -8.41 3.68 14.67
C VAL A 217 -7.38 2.77 13.99
N TRP A 218 -6.92 1.71 14.68
CA TRP A 218 -5.80 0.88 14.26
C TRP A 218 -5.98 -0.58 14.66
N GLY A 219 -5.28 -1.49 13.95
CA GLY A 219 -5.24 -2.90 14.29
C GLY A 219 -6.64 -3.51 14.33
N ASN A 220 -6.91 -4.32 15.34
CA ASN A 220 -8.20 -5.00 15.50
C ASN A 220 -9.38 -4.03 15.67
N ASP A 221 -9.18 -2.87 16.30
CA ASP A 221 -10.24 -1.87 16.41
C ASP A 221 -10.62 -1.29 15.04
N PHE A 222 -9.63 -1.13 14.12
CA PHE A 222 -9.92 -0.72 12.75
C PHE A 222 -10.82 -1.74 12.04
N GLU A 223 -10.51 -3.03 12.15
CA GLU A 223 -11.30 -4.10 11.54
C GLU A 223 -12.70 -4.17 12.12
N ASN A 224 -12.82 -4.08 13.45
CA ASN A 224 -14.10 -4.07 14.15
C ASN A 224 -14.96 -2.86 13.75
N GLU A 225 -14.38 -1.68 13.57
CA GLU A 225 -15.10 -0.48 13.15
C GLU A 225 -15.47 -0.51 11.66
N LEU A 226 -14.56 -1.00 10.80
CA LEU A 226 -14.83 -1.20 9.38
C LEU A 226 -16.01 -2.16 9.17
N ALA A 227 -16.05 -3.25 9.94
CA ALA A 227 -17.08 -4.28 9.86
C ALA A 227 -18.50 -3.80 10.24
N LYS A 228 -18.65 -2.59 10.78
CA LYS A 228 -19.94 -1.99 11.12
C LYS A 228 -20.62 -1.26 9.97
N SER A 229 -19.95 -1.11 8.83
CA SER A 229 -20.42 -0.36 7.67
C SER A 229 -20.29 -1.17 6.38
N PRO A 230 -21.28 -1.17 5.48
CA PRO A 230 -21.20 -1.89 4.20
C PRO A 230 -20.34 -1.16 3.16
N ILE A 231 -20.20 0.16 3.27
CA ILE A 231 -19.57 1.03 2.27
C ILE A 231 -18.35 1.73 2.90
N SER A 232 -17.28 1.89 2.12
CA SER A 232 -16.07 2.60 2.52
C SER A 232 -15.60 3.58 1.46
N LEU A 233 -14.93 4.65 1.90
CA LEU A 233 -14.43 5.70 1.03
C LEU A 233 -12.90 5.61 0.85
N ASN A 234 -12.42 5.57 -0.38
CA ASN A 234 -10.99 5.71 -0.69
C ASN A 234 -10.70 7.12 -1.22
N LEU A 235 -10.61 8.07 -0.30
CA LEU A 235 -10.24 9.45 -0.64
C LEU A 235 -8.71 9.57 -0.68
N SER A 236 -8.12 9.66 -1.87
CA SER A 236 -6.68 9.79 -2.06
C SER A 236 -6.21 11.24 -1.93
N ARG A 237 -4.93 11.46 -1.56
CA ARG A 237 -4.35 12.81 -1.47
C ARG A 237 -4.11 13.46 -2.82
N LYS A 238 -3.81 12.66 -3.84
CA LYS A 238 -3.51 13.07 -5.22
C LYS A 238 -4.26 12.13 -6.17
N PRO A 239 -5.57 12.32 -6.34
CA PRO A 239 -6.39 11.40 -7.12
C PRO A 239 -6.04 11.36 -8.61
N TYR A 240 -5.37 12.38 -9.14
CA TYR A 240 -4.98 12.49 -10.55
C TYR A 240 -3.72 11.69 -10.94
N ILE A 241 -3.07 11.03 -9.98
CA ILE A 241 -1.89 10.20 -10.30
C ILE A 241 -2.35 8.83 -10.75
N LYS A 242 -1.88 8.41 -11.92
CA LYS A 242 -2.28 7.15 -12.53
C LYS A 242 -2.00 5.97 -11.62
N TYR A 243 -3.05 5.19 -11.33
CA TYR A 243 -3.11 4.01 -10.46
C TYR A 243 -2.75 4.25 -8.99
N TYR A 244 -2.45 5.48 -8.59
CA TYR A 244 -2.16 5.74 -7.20
C TYR A 244 -3.38 5.54 -6.31
N SER A 245 -3.23 4.67 -5.34
CA SER A 245 -4.17 4.48 -4.24
C SER A 245 -3.40 4.24 -2.94
N SER A 246 -4.00 4.63 -1.81
CA SER A 246 -3.46 4.21 -0.52
C SER A 246 -3.80 2.75 -0.24
N ASP A 247 -3.11 2.15 0.73
CA ASP A 247 -3.35 0.78 1.24
C ASP A 247 -4.82 0.49 1.59
N ARG A 248 -5.64 1.54 1.78
CA ARG A 248 -7.08 1.40 2.03
C ARG A 248 -7.81 0.62 0.96
N ILE A 249 -7.33 0.64 -0.30
CA ILE A 249 -8.00 -0.12 -1.37
C ILE A 249 -8.00 -1.62 -1.04
N SER A 250 -6.86 -2.18 -0.64
CA SER A 250 -6.81 -3.59 -0.27
C SER A 250 -7.43 -3.85 1.11
N GLN A 251 -7.28 -2.93 2.07
CA GLN A 251 -7.87 -3.09 3.40
C GLN A 251 -9.40 -3.10 3.38
N TYR A 252 -10.03 -2.19 2.63
CA TYR A 252 -11.49 -2.07 2.59
C TYR A 252 -12.09 -3.14 1.67
N LEU A 253 -11.64 -3.16 0.42
CA LEU A 253 -12.16 -4.09 -0.57
C LEU A 253 -11.81 -5.55 -0.22
N GLY A 254 -10.61 -5.80 0.30
CA GLY A 254 -10.16 -7.12 0.74
C GLY A 254 -10.92 -7.66 1.95
N ASN A 255 -11.51 -6.79 2.76
CA ASN A 255 -12.43 -7.15 3.83
C ASN A 255 -13.91 -7.18 3.40
N GLY A 256 -14.19 -6.96 2.12
CA GLY A 256 -15.53 -7.10 1.56
C GLY A 256 -16.44 -5.90 1.77
N SER A 257 -15.90 -4.69 1.87
CA SER A 257 -16.67 -3.44 1.87
C SER A 257 -16.84 -2.92 0.44
N CYS A 258 -18.01 -2.36 0.12
CA CYS A 258 -18.27 -1.67 -1.14
C CYS A 258 -17.43 -0.39 -1.19
N LEU A 259 -16.44 -0.34 -2.08
CA LEU A 259 -15.43 0.69 -2.08
C LEU A 259 -15.72 1.80 -3.10
N PHE A 260 -15.72 3.04 -2.64
CA PHE A 260 -15.73 4.24 -3.49
C PHE A 260 -14.32 4.61 -3.91
N VAL A 261 -14.08 4.74 -5.23
CA VAL A 261 -12.77 4.99 -5.84
C VAL A 261 -12.85 6.18 -6.78
N ASP A 262 -11.86 7.07 -6.74
CA ASP A 262 -11.80 8.22 -7.62
C ASP A 262 -11.43 7.81 -9.05
N ILE A 263 -12.27 8.16 -10.03
CA ILE A 263 -12.06 7.86 -11.46
C ILE A 263 -10.80 8.54 -12.01
N ASN A 264 -10.43 9.71 -11.45
CA ASN A 264 -9.27 10.47 -11.89
C ASN A 264 -7.94 9.74 -11.66
N SER A 265 -7.92 8.71 -10.78
CA SER A 265 -6.76 7.85 -10.55
C SER A 265 -6.57 6.75 -11.63
N LYS A 266 -7.47 6.67 -12.62
CA LYS A 266 -7.44 5.64 -13.69
C LYS A 266 -7.44 4.20 -13.16
N LEU A 267 -8.03 3.97 -11.99
CA LEU A 267 -8.20 2.63 -11.43
C LEU A 267 -9.33 1.84 -12.15
N ASP A 268 -10.05 2.46 -13.07
CA ASP A 268 -10.96 1.82 -14.03
C ASP A 268 -10.24 0.91 -15.04
N ASP A 269 -8.93 1.05 -15.20
CA ASP A 269 -8.10 0.06 -15.92
C ASP A 269 -7.89 -1.25 -15.10
N LEU A 270 -8.09 -1.20 -13.77
CA LEU A 270 -7.89 -2.33 -12.86
C LEU A 270 -9.20 -2.93 -12.36
N PHE A 271 -10.23 -2.12 -12.19
CA PHE A 271 -11.53 -2.52 -11.66
C PHE A 271 -12.66 -2.04 -12.57
N THR A 272 -13.74 -2.78 -12.61
CA THR A 272 -14.97 -2.38 -13.30
C THR A 272 -15.96 -1.72 -12.33
N LYS A 273 -17.03 -1.11 -12.88
CA LYS A 273 -18.15 -0.56 -12.09
C LYS A 273 -18.94 -1.61 -11.29
N ASP A 274 -18.77 -2.89 -11.63
CA ASP A 274 -19.40 -3.99 -10.92
C ASP A 274 -18.51 -4.52 -9.77
N GLU A 275 -17.31 -3.97 -9.60
CA GLU A 275 -16.32 -4.36 -8.59
C GLU A 275 -16.02 -3.23 -7.58
N VAL A 276 -16.19 -1.98 -8.00
CA VAL A 276 -16.05 -0.77 -7.16
C VAL A 276 -17.03 0.31 -7.63
N VAL A 277 -17.29 1.31 -6.79
CA VAL A 277 -18.10 2.48 -7.17
C VAL A 277 -17.17 3.64 -7.53
N PHE A 278 -17.14 4.02 -8.79
CA PHE A 278 -16.35 5.19 -9.22
C PHE A 278 -17.10 6.50 -8.94
N TYR A 279 -16.35 7.48 -8.42
CA TYR A 279 -16.80 8.87 -8.28
C TYR A 279 -15.77 9.82 -8.88
N ASP A 280 -16.17 11.06 -9.17
CA ASP A 280 -15.27 12.13 -9.61
C ASP A 280 -15.01 13.09 -8.45
N SER A 281 -13.74 13.26 -8.05
CA SER A 281 -13.37 14.20 -6.99
C SER A 281 -13.60 15.67 -7.36
N ASN A 282 -13.78 15.99 -8.64
CA ASN A 282 -14.12 17.32 -9.10
C ASN A 282 -15.63 17.61 -9.04
N ASP A 283 -16.48 16.58 -8.80
CA ASP A 283 -17.93 16.71 -8.66
C ASP A 283 -18.41 16.25 -7.27
N LEU A 284 -18.34 17.14 -6.31
CA LEU A 284 -18.72 16.87 -4.92
C LEU A 284 -20.21 16.53 -4.78
N THR A 285 -21.06 17.20 -5.57
CA THR A 285 -22.51 16.94 -5.59
C THR A 285 -22.82 15.56 -6.16
N GLY A 286 -22.21 15.20 -7.29
CA GLY A 286 -22.34 13.88 -7.88
C GLY A 286 -21.79 12.77 -7.00
N PHE A 287 -20.68 13.01 -6.29
CA PHE A 287 -20.14 12.09 -5.28
C PHE A 287 -21.17 11.80 -4.16
N GLY A 288 -21.75 12.86 -3.55
CA GLY A 288 -22.71 12.69 -2.47
C GLY A 288 -23.99 12.00 -2.93
N ARG A 289 -24.55 12.39 -4.09
CA ARG A 289 -25.72 11.73 -4.69
C ARG A 289 -25.46 10.25 -4.93
N LYS A 290 -24.35 9.89 -5.58
CA LYS A 290 -23.99 8.49 -5.85
C LYS A 290 -23.83 7.68 -4.56
N LEU A 291 -23.24 8.27 -3.51
CA LEU A 291 -23.10 7.61 -2.22
C LEU A 291 -24.47 7.36 -1.58
N PHE A 292 -25.36 8.35 -1.60
CA PHE A 292 -26.73 8.23 -1.08
C PHE A 292 -27.55 7.15 -1.81
N GLU A 293 -27.48 7.12 -3.14
CA GLU A 293 -28.10 6.09 -3.98
C GLU A 293 -27.57 4.67 -3.63
N THR A 294 -26.25 4.56 -3.42
CA THR A 294 -25.60 3.27 -3.05
C THR A 294 -26.03 2.81 -1.66
N VAL A 295 -26.15 3.72 -0.68
CA VAL A 295 -26.66 3.41 0.66
C VAL A 295 -28.09 2.89 0.61
N ASN A 296 -28.95 3.49 -0.23
CA ASN A 296 -30.34 3.05 -0.39
C ASN A 296 -30.49 1.76 -1.23
N SER A 297 -29.41 1.29 -1.86
CA SER A 297 -29.38 0.09 -2.71
C SER A 297 -28.43 -0.97 -2.13
N ILE A 298 -28.62 -1.33 -0.85
CA ILE A 298 -27.69 -2.16 -0.09
C ILE A 298 -27.37 -3.51 -0.74
N ASN A 299 -28.34 -4.18 -1.38
CA ASN A 299 -28.10 -5.44 -2.06
C ASN A 299 -27.15 -5.28 -3.25
N ASN A 300 -27.29 -4.19 -4.01
CA ASN A 300 -26.37 -3.87 -5.09
C ASN A 300 -24.98 -3.56 -4.55
N ALA A 301 -24.88 -2.77 -3.48
CA ALA A 301 -23.60 -2.48 -2.80
C ALA A 301 -22.89 -3.76 -2.35
N LYS A 302 -23.62 -4.74 -1.80
CA LYS A 302 -23.09 -6.06 -1.41
C LYS A 302 -22.56 -6.86 -2.61
N ASN A 303 -23.27 -6.83 -3.74
CA ASN A 303 -22.83 -7.52 -4.95
C ASN A 303 -21.53 -6.89 -5.50
N ILE A 304 -21.46 -5.56 -5.58
CA ILE A 304 -20.25 -4.83 -5.98
C ILE A 304 -19.08 -5.19 -5.04
N ALA A 305 -19.31 -5.16 -3.72
CA ALA A 305 -18.32 -5.51 -2.72
C ALA A 305 -17.79 -6.94 -2.87
N LYS A 306 -18.69 -7.90 -3.11
CA LYS A 306 -18.34 -9.31 -3.36
C LYS A 306 -17.48 -9.46 -4.60
N ASN A 307 -17.89 -8.89 -5.73
CA ASN A 307 -17.14 -8.97 -6.98
C ASN A 307 -15.74 -8.36 -6.85
N GLY A 308 -15.64 -7.17 -6.22
CA GLY A 308 -14.35 -6.53 -5.98
C GLY A 308 -13.45 -7.32 -5.01
N TRP A 309 -14.03 -7.92 -3.95
CA TRP A 309 -13.35 -8.83 -3.05
C TRP A 309 -12.79 -10.06 -3.78
N GLU A 310 -13.62 -10.71 -4.61
CA GLU A 310 -13.21 -11.86 -5.42
C GLU A 310 -12.07 -11.51 -6.37
N LYS A 311 -12.18 -10.37 -7.08
CA LYS A 311 -11.13 -9.89 -8.00
C LYS A 311 -9.82 -9.63 -7.28
N GLY A 312 -9.85 -8.85 -6.19
CA GLY A 312 -8.65 -8.50 -5.44
C GLY A 312 -7.91 -9.73 -4.95
N HIS A 313 -8.62 -10.64 -4.29
CA HIS A 313 -8.04 -11.87 -3.76
C HIS A 313 -7.67 -12.91 -4.83
N LYS A 314 -8.26 -12.86 -6.01
CA LYS A 314 -7.93 -13.78 -7.10
C LYS A 314 -6.72 -13.31 -7.90
N TYR A 315 -6.65 -12.02 -8.22
CA TYR A 315 -5.71 -11.51 -9.22
C TYR A 315 -4.62 -10.58 -8.67
N PHE A 316 -4.85 -9.93 -7.50
CA PHE A 316 -3.92 -8.98 -6.88
C PHE A 316 -3.39 -9.48 -5.54
N ASN A 317 -3.41 -10.81 -5.35
CA ASN A 317 -2.96 -11.40 -4.09
C ASN A 317 -1.43 -11.45 -3.98
N GLU A 318 -0.97 -11.68 -2.75
CA GLU A 318 0.43 -11.70 -2.35
C GLU A 318 1.29 -12.68 -3.16
N LYS A 319 0.73 -13.85 -3.53
CA LYS A 319 1.47 -14.87 -4.30
C LYS A 319 1.73 -14.40 -5.73
N ILE A 320 0.70 -13.83 -6.37
CA ILE A 320 0.78 -13.38 -7.77
C ILE A 320 1.73 -12.18 -7.86
N VAL A 321 1.62 -11.21 -6.94
CA VAL A 321 2.48 -10.02 -6.96
C VAL A 321 3.94 -10.37 -6.67
N THR A 322 4.22 -11.26 -5.72
CA THR A 322 5.61 -11.65 -5.44
C THR A 322 6.20 -12.54 -6.53
N ARG A 323 5.39 -13.36 -7.23
CA ARG A 323 5.82 -14.04 -8.45
C ARG A 323 6.22 -13.03 -9.53
N TYR A 324 5.43 -11.98 -9.74
CA TYR A 324 5.77 -10.90 -10.66
C TYR A 324 7.12 -10.24 -10.29
N PHE A 325 7.37 -9.99 -9.01
CA PHE A 325 8.66 -9.47 -8.54
C PHE A 325 9.83 -10.38 -8.91
N LEU A 326 9.67 -11.69 -8.75
CA LEU A 326 10.70 -12.69 -9.09
C LEU A 326 10.96 -12.74 -10.61
N GLU A 327 9.90 -12.73 -11.41
CA GLU A 327 10.04 -12.76 -12.86
C GLU A 327 10.80 -11.52 -13.37
N VAL A 328 10.45 -10.34 -12.90
CA VAL A 328 11.14 -9.10 -13.25
C VAL A 328 12.59 -9.11 -12.74
N ALA A 329 12.83 -9.56 -11.50
CA ALA A 329 14.15 -9.58 -10.89
C ALA A 329 15.14 -10.51 -11.63
N PHE A 330 14.68 -11.70 -12.01
CA PHE A 330 15.54 -12.75 -12.58
C PHE A 330 15.46 -12.89 -14.10
N LYS A 331 14.35 -12.45 -14.70
CA LYS A 331 14.11 -12.54 -16.17
C LYS A 331 14.03 -11.18 -16.85
N ASN A 332 14.14 -10.09 -16.12
CA ASN A 332 14.02 -8.69 -16.55
C ASN A 332 12.64 -8.32 -17.17
N LYS A 333 11.68 -9.21 -17.14
CA LYS A 333 10.31 -9.01 -17.65
C LYS A 333 9.33 -9.98 -17.01
N PRO A 334 8.04 -9.65 -16.94
CA PRO A 334 7.01 -10.62 -16.61
C PRO A 334 6.91 -11.69 -17.71
N ILE A 335 6.70 -12.95 -17.30
CA ILE A 335 6.55 -14.10 -18.20
C ILE A 335 5.11 -14.62 -18.13
N SER A 336 4.53 -14.62 -16.94
CA SER A 336 3.15 -15.05 -16.71
C SER A 336 2.16 -13.97 -17.14
N ASP A 337 0.92 -14.37 -17.41
CA ASP A 337 -0.18 -13.42 -17.62
C ASP A 337 -0.62 -12.82 -16.30
N TYR A 338 -0.74 -11.49 -16.25
CA TYR A 338 -1.17 -10.72 -15.10
C TYR A 338 -2.46 -9.96 -15.41
N ASN A 339 -3.40 -9.97 -14.48
CA ASN A 339 -4.69 -9.29 -14.63
C ASN A 339 -4.60 -7.79 -14.28
N TRP A 340 -3.52 -7.15 -14.69
CA TRP A 340 -3.34 -5.70 -14.66
C TRP A 340 -2.45 -5.25 -15.83
N PRO A 341 -2.58 -3.99 -16.28
CA PRO A 341 -1.72 -3.44 -17.32
C PRO A 341 -0.25 -3.47 -16.88
N ILE A 342 0.60 -4.09 -17.70
CA ILE A 342 2.03 -4.14 -17.42
C ILE A 342 2.66 -2.81 -17.82
N HIS A 343 3.09 -2.07 -16.81
CA HIS A 343 3.91 -0.87 -16.98
C HIS A 343 5.29 -1.16 -16.43
N GLN A 344 6.24 -1.38 -17.32
CA GLN A 344 7.64 -1.57 -17.02
C GLN A 344 8.44 -0.52 -17.80
N TYR A 345 9.09 0.36 -17.08
CA TYR A 345 9.86 1.46 -17.65
C TYR A 345 11.34 1.13 -17.60
N PHE A 346 12.01 1.35 -18.72
CA PHE A 346 13.45 1.30 -18.88
C PHE A 346 13.94 2.67 -19.35
N LYS A 347 15.18 3.02 -19.00
CA LYS A 347 15.83 4.23 -19.52
C LYS A 347 16.42 3.98 -20.88
#